data_819f19964db7377f71e7a66799416d96
#
_entry.id   819f19964db7377f71e7a66799416d96
#
_cell.length_a   1.000
_cell.length_b   1.000
_cell.length_c   1.000
_cell.angle_alpha   90.00
_cell.angle_beta   90.00
_cell.angle_gamma   90.00
#
_symmetry.space_group_name_H-M   'P 1'
#
loop_
_entity.id
_entity.type
_entity.pdbx_description
1 polymer ?
#
loop_
_entity_poly.entity_id
_entity_poly.type
_entity_poly.pdbx_seq_one_letter_code
_entity_poly.pdbx_strand_id
1 'polypeptide(L)'
;MRITPSILNADFANLSHEIGRISGADGVHVDVMDNHFVPNLTVGLPVVECLRKVTDQLLDIHLMIEDPDRWAPAYAEAGAESVTFHVEAAHAPIRLAQIGRAHV
;
A
#
# COMPACT_ATOMS: atom_id res chain seq x y z
N MET A 1 12.22 -10.95 -12.47
CA MET A 1 12.12 -10.68 -11.03
C MET A 1 11.75 -9.22 -10.82
N ARG A 2 10.77 -8.96 -9.97
CA ARG A 2 10.42 -7.60 -9.58
C ARG A 2 11.07 -7.24 -8.25
N ILE A 3 11.57 -6.03 -8.16
CA ILE A 3 12.14 -5.48 -6.93
C ILE A 3 11.27 -4.32 -6.50
N THR A 4 10.66 -4.44 -5.31
CA THR A 4 9.76 -3.42 -4.73
C THR A 4 10.24 -3.06 -3.33
N PRO A 5 11.23 -2.14 -3.21
CA PRO A 5 11.73 -1.74 -1.89
C PRO A 5 10.64 -1.11 -1.05
N SER A 6 10.67 -1.38 0.26
CA SER A 6 9.75 -0.76 1.21
C SER A 6 10.22 0.64 1.58
N ILE A 7 9.27 1.57 1.71
CA ILE A 7 9.55 2.91 2.19
C ILE A 7 9.40 3.03 3.71
N LEU A 8 9.28 1.92 4.43
CA LEU A 8 9.06 1.93 5.87
C LEU A 8 10.14 2.68 6.64
N ASN A 9 11.40 2.58 6.18
CA ASN A 9 12.53 3.26 6.79
C ASN A 9 12.91 4.57 6.08
N ALA A 10 12.09 5.05 5.16
CA ALA A 10 12.33 6.30 4.45
C ALA A 10 12.00 7.50 5.34
N ASP A 11 12.50 8.67 4.96
CA ASP A 11 12.11 9.92 5.59
C ASP A 11 10.71 10.32 5.11
N PHE A 12 9.70 10.11 5.94
CA PHE A 12 8.31 10.37 5.59
C PHE A 12 8.05 11.86 5.34
N ALA A 13 8.87 12.75 5.88
CA ALA A 13 8.74 14.18 5.63
C ALA A 13 9.27 14.57 4.24
N ASN A 14 9.92 13.66 3.53
CA ASN A 14 10.57 13.95 2.25
C ASN A 14 10.42 12.77 1.26
N LEU A 15 9.21 12.21 1.19
CA LEU A 15 8.96 10.99 0.42
C LEU A 15 9.22 11.15 -1.07
N SER A 16 8.93 12.30 -1.66
CA SER A 16 9.18 12.55 -3.08
C SER A 16 10.66 12.34 -3.41
N HIS A 17 11.55 12.86 -2.56
CA HIS A 17 12.99 12.69 -2.72
C HIS A 17 13.40 11.21 -2.52
N GLU A 18 12.86 10.57 -1.49
CA GLU A 18 13.15 9.16 -1.19
C GLU A 18 12.72 8.24 -2.34
N ILE A 19 11.56 8.48 -2.92
CA ILE A 19 11.06 7.73 -4.09
C ILE A 19 12.00 7.93 -5.28
N GLY A 20 12.50 9.15 -5.51
CA GLY A 20 13.47 9.43 -6.56
C GLY A 20 14.75 8.62 -6.43
N ARG A 21 15.19 8.32 -5.20
CA ARG A 21 16.38 7.52 -4.94
C ARG A 21 16.24 6.06 -5.34
N ILE A 22 15.02 5.56 -5.46
CA ILE A 22 14.75 4.17 -5.86
C ILE A 22 14.07 4.10 -7.23
N SER A 23 14.31 5.09 -8.08
CA SER A 23 13.65 5.18 -9.39
C SER A 23 14.04 4.02 -10.33
N GLY A 24 15.12 3.31 -10.05
CA GLY A 24 15.52 2.11 -10.82
C GLY A 24 14.78 0.84 -10.42
N ALA A 25 14.00 0.86 -9.34
CA ALA A 25 13.23 -0.30 -8.89
C ALA A 25 11.95 -0.45 -9.70
N ASP A 26 11.38 -1.67 -9.73
CA ASP A 26 10.14 -1.95 -10.45
C ASP A 26 8.92 -1.30 -9.79
N GLY A 27 8.95 -1.18 -8.47
CA GLY A 27 7.84 -0.62 -7.73
C GLY A 27 8.25 -0.17 -6.35
N VAL A 28 7.27 0.34 -5.61
CA VAL A 28 7.43 0.82 -4.25
C VAL A 28 6.49 0.02 -3.35
N HIS A 29 7.05 -0.55 -2.29
CA HIS A 29 6.26 -1.28 -1.29
C HIS A 29 5.92 -0.34 -0.14
N VAL A 30 4.62 -0.23 0.14
CA VAL A 30 4.10 0.67 1.18
C VAL A 30 3.45 -0.17 2.27
N ASP A 31 4.02 -0.12 3.47
CA ASP A 31 3.49 -0.83 4.64
C ASP A 31 2.56 0.09 5.42
N VAL A 32 1.26 -0.20 5.36
CA VAL A 32 0.22 0.55 6.06
C VAL A 32 -0.10 -0.16 7.37
N MET A 33 0.19 0.51 8.48
CA MET A 33 -0.02 0.00 9.83
C MET A 33 -0.89 0.99 10.61
N ASP A 34 -1.92 0.48 11.28
CA ASP A 34 -2.95 1.31 11.91
C ASP A 34 -2.83 1.44 13.43
N ASN A 35 -1.82 0.84 14.03
CA ASN A 35 -1.63 0.81 15.49
C ASN A 35 -2.78 0.10 16.24
N HIS A 36 -3.48 -0.80 15.55
CA HIS A 36 -4.54 -1.65 16.12
C HIS A 36 -4.27 -3.12 15.79
N PHE A 37 -4.24 -3.45 14.50
CA PHE A 37 -3.90 -4.80 14.05
C PHE A 37 -2.43 -5.13 14.37
N VAL A 38 -1.54 -4.15 14.24
CA VAL A 38 -0.13 -4.24 14.61
C VAL A 38 0.22 -3.07 15.53
N PRO A 39 1.24 -3.20 16.41
CA PRO A 39 1.58 -2.16 17.39
C PRO A 39 2.49 -1.06 16.79
N ASN A 40 2.15 -0.57 15.63
CA ASN A 40 2.87 0.52 14.97
C ASN A 40 1.91 1.32 14.08
N LEU A 41 2.21 2.59 13.90
CA LEU A 41 1.43 3.48 13.04
C LEU A 41 2.35 4.03 11.96
N THR A 42 2.01 3.87 10.70
CA THR A 42 2.84 4.37 9.60
C THR A 42 2.09 5.40 8.76
N VAL A 43 1.69 5.02 7.56
CA VAL A 43 1.06 5.90 6.58
C VAL A 43 -0.31 5.37 6.20
N GLY A 44 -1.11 6.19 5.57
CA GLY A 44 -2.44 5.81 5.16
C GLY A 44 -2.77 6.24 3.74
N LEU A 45 -4.05 6.25 3.43
CA LEU A 45 -4.56 6.54 2.09
C LEU A 45 -4.11 7.89 1.53
N PRO A 46 -4.11 8.99 2.30
CA PRO A 46 -3.65 10.27 1.76
C PRO A 46 -2.22 10.24 1.25
N VAL A 47 -1.34 9.50 1.92
CA VAL A 47 0.06 9.35 1.49
C VAL A 47 0.13 8.56 0.19
N VAL A 48 -0.63 7.47 0.07
CA VAL A 48 -0.67 6.67 -1.17
C VAL A 48 -1.17 7.51 -2.35
N GLU A 49 -2.19 8.32 -2.13
CA GLU A 49 -2.69 9.23 -3.16
C GLU A 49 -1.61 10.22 -3.61
N CYS A 50 -0.83 10.75 -2.67
CA CYS A 50 0.29 11.64 -2.99
C CYS A 50 1.41 10.91 -3.73
N LEU A 51 1.74 9.68 -3.32
CA LEU A 51 2.77 8.88 -3.99
C LEU A 51 2.40 8.60 -5.44
N ARG A 52 1.12 8.33 -5.70
CA ARG A 52 0.66 8.08 -7.08
C ARG A 52 0.95 9.26 -8.01
N LYS A 53 0.92 10.47 -7.48
CA LYS A 53 1.16 11.69 -8.26
C LYS A 53 2.64 11.92 -8.57
N VAL A 54 3.55 11.37 -7.77
CA VAL A 54 4.98 11.66 -7.88
C VAL A 54 5.79 10.51 -8.49
N THR A 55 5.18 9.37 -8.76
CA THR A 55 5.88 8.24 -9.39
C THR A 55 4.95 7.46 -10.31
N ASP A 56 5.53 6.94 -11.39
CA ASP A 56 4.87 5.98 -12.28
C ASP A 56 5.20 4.53 -11.93
N GLN A 57 6.05 4.31 -10.93
CA GLN A 57 6.39 2.97 -10.46
C GLN A 57 5.17 2.25 -9.91
N LEU A 58 5.19 0.92 -9.92
CA LEU A 58 4.13 0.12 -9.33
C LEU A 58 4.04 0.43 -7.83
N LEU A 59 2.82 0.59 -7.32
CA LEU A 59 2.58 0.74 -5.90
C LEU A 59 2.04 -0.58 -5.36
N ASP A 60 2.82 -1.21 -4.50
CA ASP A 60 2.50 -2.48 -3.84
C ASP A 60 2.17 -2.17 -2.38
N ILE A 61 0.89 -2.22 -2.05
CA ILE A 61 0.40 -1.80 -0.74
C ILE A 61 0.17 -3.02 0.14
N HIS A 62 0.77 -3.01 1.34
CA HIS A 62 0.59 -4.06 2.33
C HIS A 62 -0.22 -3.51 3.51
N LEU A 63 -1.45 -3.97 3.64
CA LEU A 63 -2.37 -3.51 4.68
C LEU A 63 -2.26 -4.38 5.92
N MET A 64 -1.64 -3.83 6.96
CA MET A 64 -1.62 -4.41 8.29
C MET A 64 -2.58 -3.60 9.17
N ILE A 65 -3.87 -3.72 8.88
CA ILE A 65 -4.93 -2.91 9.45
C ILE A 65 -6.13 -3.76 9.81
N GLU A 66 -6.94 -3.26 10.74
CA GLU A 66 -8.28 -3.79 10.99
C GLU A 66 -9.19 -3.42 9.83
N ASP A 67 -10.19 -4.25 9.57
CA ASP A 67 -11.24 -4.01 8.58
C ASP A 67 -10.69 -3.71 7.16
N PRO A 68 -9.82 -4.58 6.62
CA PRO A 68 -9.33 -4.38 5.25
C PRO A 68 -10.43 -4.46 4.20
N ASP A 69 -11.57 -5.13 4.52
CA ASP A 69 -12.73 -5.20 3.64
C ASP A 69 -13.23 -3.80 3.27
N ARG A 70 -13.21 -2.89 4.23
CA ARG A 70 -13.62 -1.50 4.02
C ARG A 70 -12.60 -0.70 3.22
N TRP A 71 -11.31 -0.89 3.51
CA TRP A 71 -10.28 0.03 3.04
C TRP A 71 -9.53 -0.43 1.80
N ALA A 72 -9.38 -1.75 1.57
CA ALA A 72 -8.62 -2.25 0.43
C ALA A 72 -9.13 -1.71 -0.93
N PRO A 73 -10.45 -1.64 -1.18
CA PRO A 73 -10.93 -1.06 -2.43
C PRO A 73 -10.50 0.39 -2.63
N ALA A 74 -10.47 1.19 -1.55
CA ALA A 74 -10.04 2.58 -1.63
C ALA A 74 -8.56 2.70 -2.03
N TYR A 75 -7.70 1.81 -1.55
CA TYR A 75 -6.30 1.78 -1.96
C TYR A 75 -6.14 1.38 -3.43
N ALA A 76 -6.94 0.44 -3.91
CA ALA A 76 -6.95 0.08 -5.32
C ALA A 76 -7.37 1.26 -6.19
N GLU A 77 -8.42 1.99 -5.80
CA GLU A 77 -8.90 3.18 -6.50
C GLU A 77 -7.87 4.31 -6.48
N ALA A 78 -7.07 4.40 -5.44
CA ALA A 78 -6.00 5.39 -5.33
C ALA A 78 -4.85 5.13 -6.31
N GLY A 79 -4.84 3.98 -6.97
CA GLY A 79 -3.87 3.65 -8.00
C GLY A 79 -2.87 2.57 -7.63
N ALA A 80 -3.10 1.83 -6.55
CA ALA A 80 -2.25 0.69 -6.21
C ALA A 80 -2.44 -0.43 -7.24
N GLU A 81 -1.34 -0.95 -7.75
CA GLU A 81 -1.36 -2.10 -8.66
C GLU A 81 -1.49 -3.42 -7.90
N SER A 82 -1.11 -3.43 -6.63
CA SER A 82 -1.20 -4.61 -5.77
C SER A 82 -1.57 -4.19 -4.36
N VAL A 83 -2.54 -4.90 -3.77
CA VAL A 83 -2.95 -4.69 -2.39
C VAL A 83 -2.97 -6.04 -1.68
N THR A 84 -2.16 -6.17 -0.64
CA THR A 84 -2.08 -7.37 0.20
C THR A 84 -2.74 -7.09 1.54
N PHE A 85 -3.55 -8.01 2.01
CA PHE A 85 -4.19 -7.91 3.32
C PHE A 85 -4.02 -9.23 4.07
N HIS A 86 -4.27 -9.21 5.39
CA HIS A 86 -4.19 -10.38 6.24
C HIS A 86 -5.56 -11.02 6.41
N VAL A 87 -5.64 -12.33 6.13
CA VAL A 87 -6.88 -13.11 6.24
C VAL A 87 -7.47 -13.00 7.64
N GLU A 88 -6.62 -12.96 8.66
CA GLU A 88 -7.03 -12.87 10.06
C GLU A 88 -7.82 -11.59 10.36
N ALA A 89 -7.58 -10.52 9.61
CA ALA A 89 -8.24 -9.23 9.79
C ALA A 89 -9.49 -9.09 8.94
N ALA A 90 -9.62 -9.87 7.86
CA ALA A 90 -10.71 -9.74 6.89
C ALA A 90 -11.97 -10.48 7.36
N HIS A 91 -13.13 -9.89 7.11
CA HIS A 91 -14.42 -10.52 7.39
C HIS A 91 -14.86 -11.43 6.23
N ALA A 92 -14.57 -11.04 5.00
CA ALA A 92 -14.91 -11.80 3.81
C ALA A 92 -13.72 -11.81 2.84
N PRO A 93 -12.64 -12.57 3.16
CA PRO A 93 -11.39 -12.50 2.40
C PRO A 93 -11.53 -12.93 0.94
N ILE A 94 -12.37 -13.91 0.63
CA ILE A 94 -12.57 -14.37 -0.75
C ILE A 94 -13.25 -13.27 -1.57
N ARG A 95 -14.30 -12.67 -1.04
CA ARG A 95 -15.00 -11.57 -1.70
C ARG A 95 -14.08 -10.37 -1.89
N LEU A 96 -13.27 -10.04 -0.88
CA LEU A 96 -12.32 -8.93 -0.96
C LEU A 96 -11.30 -9.16 -2.07
N ALA A 97 -10.76 -10.38 -2.18
CA ALA A 97 -9.83 -10.73 -3.24
C ALA A 97 -10.49 -10.61 -4.63
N GLN A 98 -11.76 -10.97 -4.76
CA GLN A 98 -12.50 -10.84 -6.01
C GLN A 98 -12.73 -9.38 -6.40
N ILE A 99 -13.04 -8.53 -5.44
CA ILE A 99 -13.18 -7.08 -5.67
C ILE A 99 -11.86 -6.51 -6.18
N GLY A 100 -10.73 -6.92 -5.59
CA GLY A 100 -9.40 -6.50 -6.04
C GLY A 100 -9.15 -6.85 -7.51
N ARG A 101 -9.57 -8.04 -7.95
CA ARG A 101 -9.43 -8.45 -9.35
C ARG A 101 -10.22 -7.57 -10.31
N ALA A 102 -11.33 -7.00 -9.87
CA ALA A 102 -12.15 -6.13 -10.72
C ALA A 102 -11.51 -4.78 -10.99
N HIS A 103 -10.53 -4.38 -10.20
CA HIS A 103 -9.81 -3.10 -10.34
C HIS A 103 -8.46 -3.24 -11.04
N VAL A 104 -8.09 -4.41 -11.47
CA VAL A 104 -6.82 -4.67 -12.17
C VAL A 104 -6.95 -4.46 -13.66
#